data_56f0b6f8d92b22541c395ad93d83027a
#
_entry.id   56f0b6f8d92b22541c395ad93d83027a
#
_cell.length_a   1.000
_cell.length_b   1.000
_cell.length_c   1.000
_cell.angle_alpha   90.00
_cell.angle_beta   90.00
_cell.angle_gamma   90.00
#
_symmetry.space_group_name_H-M   'P 1'
#
loop_
_entity.id
_entity.type
_entity.pdbx_description
1 polymer ?
#
loop_
_entity_poly.entity_id
_entity_poly.type
_entity_poly.pdbx_seq_one_letter_code
_entity_poly.pdbx_strand_id
1 'polypeptide(L)'
;MDNNTLNKGGGTLLPMVLIGILFFVFGFVTWLNGALIPFLKIACELNELQAYLVAFVFYIAYFVMALPMSGLLTRFGYRAGLQIGLGVMASGALLFIPAALSHTFGLFLLALFVLGTGLTILQTAANPYIVCIGPRESAAMRISCMGVVNKGAGFIVPLVFSAWVLTGMDAFTPEALAQFSELERTAALEQLSARLVQPYLAMAVVLALLLLYVRFSPLPELQLEQDSQAKSCDSLVPRTDWRAILAYPQAILGALTLFMYIGAEVIAGDSIGLYGQHLKVAEFGILTSYTMGFMVLGYLLGILLIPRVMSQRSALVGSALAGLVFTLGIMLGDETSMQLSSLLLEPLGIMPLPDPLLYLALLGFANALVWPAVWPLALEGLGRLTAVASALLIMGIAGGALLPLLYGALVHQGVPHQSAYGILLPCYGMILYYAVAGHKLRAWSGAAATKAVID
;
A
#
# COMPACT_ATOMS: atom_id res chain seq x y z
N MET A 1 15.74 -35.34 12.96
CA MET A 1 16.44 -34.90 14.17
C MET A 1 16.12 -33.42 14.38
N ASP A 2 15.38 -33.24 15.40
CA ASP A 2 15.02 -32.06 16.18
C ASP A 2 14.63 -30.73 15.49
N ASN A 3 13.33 -30.68 15.16
CA ASN A 3 12.53 -29.45 14.90
C ASN A 3 12.16 -28.71 16.20
N ASN A 4 12.98 -28.74 17.26
CA ASN A 4 12.51 -28.41 18.64
C ASN A 4 13.24 -27.24 19.28
N THR A 5 13.82 -26.29 18.57
CA THR A 5 14.54 -25.18 19.20
C THR A 5 13.73 -23.87 19.35
N LEU A 6 12.50 -23.78 18.80
CA LEU A 6 11.64 -22.60 18.96
C LEU A 6 10.38 -22.82 19.83
N ASN A 7 10.24 -23.99 20.45
CA ASN A 7 9.03 -24.35 21.21
C ASN A 7 9.27 -24.37 22.72
N LYS A 8 9.84 -23.29 23.29
CA LYS A 8 9.77 -23.04 24.76
C LYS A 8 8.81 -21.87 24.96
N GLY A 9 7.67 -22.14 25.51
CA GLY A 9 6.47 -21.34 25.69
C GLY A 9 6.59 -19.97 26.39
N GLY A 10 7.55 -19.16 26.02
CA GLY A 10 7.72 -17.78 26.50
C GLY A 10 8.18 -16.78 25.43
N GLY A 11 8.46 -17.22 24.19
CA GLY A 11 9.26 -16.46 23.24
C GLY A 11 8.56 -15.86 22.00
N THR A 12 7.32 -16.21 21.68
CA THR A 12 6.69 -15.79 20.39
C THR A 12 5.96 -14.45 20.47
N LEU A 13 5.51 -14.04 21.65
CA LEU A 13 4.71 -12.81 21.81
C LEU A 13 5.54 -11.55 21.49
N LEU A 14 6.75 -11.42 22.04
CA LEU A 14 7.58 -10.24 21.87
C LEU A 14 8.00 -10.01 20.41
N PRO A 15 8.49 -11.02 19.65
CA PRO A 15 8.71 -10.88 18.21
C PRO A 15 7.45 -10.49 17.43
N MET A 16 6.28 -11.07 17.76
CA MET A 16 5.02 -10.73 17.11
C MET A 16 4.59 -9.28 17.35
N VAL A 17 4.74 -8.78 18.58
CA VAL A 17 4.46 -7.38 18.93
C VAL A 17 5.39 -6.45 18.14
N LEU A 18 6.67 -6.76 18.07
CA LEU A 18 7.64 -5.96 17.34
C LEU A 18 7.31 -5.91 15.84
N ILE A 19 6.99 -7.05 15.22
CA ILE A 19 6.54 -7.08 13.83
C ILE A 19 5.23 -6.30 13.66
N GLY A 20 4.30 -6.39 14.62
CA GLY A 20 3.09 -5.55 14.64
C GLY A 20 3.40 -4.06 14.64
N ILE A 21 4.35 -3.60 15.45
CA ILE A 21 4.81 -2.20 15.45
C ILE A 21 5.39 -1.81 14.09
N LEU A 22 6.18 -2.67 13.45
CA LEU A 22 6.70 -2.41 12.11
C LEU A 22 5.58 -2.29 11.08
N PHE A 23 4.55 -3.16 11.15
CA PHE A 23 3.39 -3.08 10.26
C PHE A 23 2.53 -1.84 10.50
N PHE A 24 2.45 -1.37 11.75
CA PHE A 24 1.86 -0.07 12.07
C PHE A 24 2.64 1.07 11.39
N VAL A 25 3.97 1.07 11.51
CA VAL A 25 4.84 2.07 10.83
C VAL A 25 4.69 1.99 9.32
N PHE A 26 4.57 0.79 8.72
CA PHE A 26 4.32 0.65 7.29
C PHE A 26 3.03 1.35 6.88
N GLY A 27 1.93 1.07 7.60
CA GLY A 27 0.64 1.71 7.34
C GLY A 27 0.70 3.21 7.55
N PHE A 28 1.34 3.65 8.63
CA PHE A 28 1.50 5.07 8.96
C PHE A 28 2.18 5.83 7.81
N VAL A 29 3.34 5.38 7.36
CA VAL A 29 4.11 6.06 6.31
C VAL A 29 3.43 5.94 4.94
N THR A 30 2.87 4.78 4.61
CA THR A 30 2.20 4.56 3.32
C THR A 30 0.97 5.45 3.16
N TRP A 31 0.09 5.49 4.17
CA TRP A 31 -1.20 6.18 4.08
C TRP A 31 -1.14 7.66 4.46
N LEU A 32 0.03 8.14 4.91
CA LEU A 32 0.27 9.56 5.08
C LEU A 32 0.14 10.34 3.76
N ASN A 33 0.45 9.70 2.63
CA ASN A 33 0.37 10.31 1.30
C ASN A 33 -1.03 10.84 0.99
N GLY A 34 -2.09 10.15 1.42
CA GLY A 34 -3.46 10.59 1.18
C GLY A 34 -3.78 11.98 1.74
N ALA A 35 -3.16 12.36 2.87
CA ALA A 35 -3.28 13.71 3.44
C ALA A 35 -2.15 14.65 2.98
N LEU A 36 -0.98 14.11 2.66
CA LEU A 36 0.19 14.87 2.20
C LEU A 36 0.01 15.42 0.78
N ILE A 37 -0.59 14.65 -0.14
CA ILE A 37 -0.77 15.06 -1.54
C ILE A 37 -1.57 16.36 -1.66
N PRO A 38 -2.79 16.48 -1.07
CA PRO A 38 -3.54 17.74 -1.13
C PRO A 38 -2.83 18.89 -0.42
N PHE A 39 -2.07 18.61 0.65
CA PHE A 39 -1.25 19.61 1.34
C PHE A 39 -0.15 20.15 0.42
N LEU A 40 0.67 19.27 -0.19
CA LEU A 40 1.74 19.69 -1.10
C LEU A 40 1.21 20.38 -2.37
N LYS A 41 0.01 19.98 -2.83
CA LYS A 41 -0.65 20.66 -3.95
C LYS A 41 -0.86 22.14 -3.66
N ILE A 42 -1.29 22.49 -2.45
CA ILE A 42 -1.46 23.89 -2.01
C ILE A 42 -0.09 24.52 -1.73
N ALA A 43 0.71 23.89 -0.87
CA ALA A 43 1.97 24.46 -0.38
C ALA A 43 3.00 24.73 -1.50
N CYS A 44 3.04 23.87 -2.53
CA CYS A 44 3.97 24.00 -3.67
C CYS A 44 3.25 24.42 -4.97
N GLU A 45 1.98 24.80 -4.91
CA GLU A 45 1.17 25.25 -6.07
C GLU A 45 1.20 24.26 -7.25
N LEU A 46 1.04 22.97 -6.95
CA LEU A 46 1.15 21.91 -7.93
C LEU A 46 -0.11 21.78 -8.79
N ASN A 47 0.09 21.44 -10.06
CA ASN A 47 -1.00 20.98 -10.92
C ASN A 47 -1.40 19.52 -10.56
N GLU A 48 -2.51 19.04 -11.15
CA GLU A 48 -3.04 17.69 -10.87
C GLU A 48 -2.00 16.59 -11.13
N LEU A 49 -1.30 16.64 -12.26
CA LEU A 49 -0.29 15.65 -12.60
C LEU A 49 0.89 15.67 -11.62
N GLN A 50 1.36 16.86 -11.23
CA GLN A 50 2.44 17.02 -10.27
C GLN A 50 2.05 16.52 -8.88
N ALA A 51 0.80 16.72 -8.46
CA ALA A 51 0.31 16.20 -7.18
C ALA A 51 0.41 14.66 -7.12
N TYR A 52 0.08 13.95 -8.21
CA TYR A 52 0.20 12.49 -8.26
C TYR A 52 1.64 11.98 -8.45
N LEU A 53 2.62 12.84 -8.80
CA LEU A 53 4.04 12.47 -8.73
C LEU A 53 4.48 12.13 -7.30
N VAL A 54 3.82 12.67 -6.28
CA VAL A 54 4.06 12.33 -4.87
C VAL A 54 3.86 10.83 -4.64
N ALA A 55 2.70 10.29 -5.01
CA ALA A 55 2.42 8.87 -4.94
C ALA A 55 3.33 8.06 -5.87
N PHE A 56 3.50 8.51 -7.12
CA PHE A 56 4.33 7.83 -8.10
C PHE A 56 5.75 7.59 -7.59
N VAL A 57 6.43 8.62 -7.10
CA VAL A 57 7.83 8.53 -6.65
C VAL A 57 7.97 7.63 -5.42
N PHE A 58 6.99 7.67 -4.53
CA PHE A 58 6.98 6.81 -3.36
C PHE A 58 6.80 5.33 -3.74
N TYR A 59 5.82 4.99 -4.58
CA TYR A 59 5.53 3.60 -4.93
C TYR A 59 6.47 3.02 -5.98
N ILE A 60 7.05 3.84 -6.89
CA ILE A 60 8.02 3.33 -7.87
C ILE A 60 9.30 2.84 -7.20
N ALA A 61 9.62 3.35 -6.01
CA ALA A 61 10.75 2.87 -5.21
C ALA A 61 10.63 1.36 -4.92
N TYR A 62 9.42 0.83 -4.73
CA TYR A 62 9.22 -0.62 -4.55
C TYR A 62 9.64 -1.42 -5.76
N PHE A 63 9.33 -0.94 -6.96
CA PHE A 63 9.71 -1.62 -8.20
C PHE A 63 11.22 -1.56 -8.44
N VAL A 64 11.79 -0.37 -8.33
CA VAL A 64 13.23 -0.13 -8.61
C VAL A 64 14.11 -0.85 -7.58
N MET A 65 13.69 -0.88 -6.32
CA MET A 65 14.49 -1.39 -5.21
C MET A 65 14.23 -2.87 -4.88
N ALA A 66 13.18 -3.50 -5.44
CA ALA A 66 12.84 -4.91 -5.15
C ALA A 66 14.01 -5.88 -5.39
N LEU A 67 14.69 -5.78 -6.53
CA LEU A 67 15.82 -6.63 -6.86
C LEU A 67 17.08 -6.31 -6.05
N PRO A 68 17.54 -5.04 -5.91
CA PRO A 68 18.66 -4.68 -5.05
C PRO A 68 18.47 -5.12 -3.60
N MET A 69 17.24 -5.04 -3.08
CA MET A 69 16.96 -5.40 -1.69
C MET A 69 17.05 -6.89 -1.42
N SER A 70 16.66 -7.73 -2.36
CA SER A 70 16.87 -9.18 -2.27
C SER A 70 18.36 -9.51 -2.07
N GLY A 71 19.25 -8.88 -2.86
CA GLY A 71 20.71 -9.02 -2.71
C GLY A 71 21.24 -8.49 -1.37
N LEU A 72 20.67 -7.40 -0.86
CA LEU A 72 21.04 -6.84 0.44
C LEU A 72 20.69 -7.80 1.58
N LEU A 73 19.48 -8.38 1.57
CA LEU A 73 19.02 -9.32 2.61
C LEU A 73 19.80 -10.63 2.59
N THR A 74 20.17 -11.14 1.43
CA THR A 74 21.01 -12.34 1.33
C THR A 74 22.42 -12.12 1.88
N ARG A 75 22.95 -10.90 1.78
CA ARG A 75 24.31 -10.54 2.25
C ARG A 75 24.36 -10.21 3.73
N PHE A 76 23.39 -9.47 4.24
CA PHE A 76 23.42 -8.91 5.61
C PHE A 76 22.46 -9.59 6.57
N GLY A 77 21.55 -10.43 6.07
CA GLY A 77 20.50 -11.09 6.88
C GLY A 77 19.27 -10.22 7.11
N TYR A 78 18.23 -10.85 7.61
CA TYR A 78 16.90 -10.22 7.75
C TYR A 78 16.86 -9.18 8.87
N ARG A 79 17.50 -9.45 10.01
CA ARG A 79 17.57 -8.50 11.14
C ARG A 79 18.34 -7.23 10.78
N ALA A 80 19.46 -7.36 10.07
CA ALA A 80 20.20 -6.20 9.56
C ALA A 80 19.39 -5.45 8.51
N GLY A 81 18.63 -6.17 7.67
CA GLY A 81 17.68 -5.59 6.72
C GLY A 81 16.65 -4.67 7.39
N LEU A 82 16.05 -5.11 8.51
CA LEU A 82 15.13 -4.28 9.30
C LEU A 82 15.80 -3.00 9.79
N GLN A 83 17.06 -3.08 10.30
CA GLN A 83 17.79 -1.91 10.78
C GLN A 83 18.14 -0.94 9.65
N ILE A 84 18.62 -1.45 8.52
CA ILE A 84 18.96 -0.64 7.33
C ILE A 84 17.68 0.05 6.80
N GLY A 85 16.57 -0.68 6.68
CA GLY A 85 15.30 -0.12 6.24
C GLY A 85 14.82 1.03 7.11
N LEU A 86 14.85 0.87 8.44
CA LEU A 86 14.51 1.92 9.40
C LEU A 86 15.46 3.12 9.30
N GLY A 87 16.76 2.89 9.12
CA GLY A 87 17.76 3.96 8.95
C GLY A 87 17.54 4.77 7.67
N VAL A 88 17.26 4.08 6.56
CA VAL A 88 16.93 4.74 5.27
C VAL A 88 15.63 5.53 5.38
N MET A 89 14.60 4.97 6.03
CA MET A 89 13.34 5.70 6.26
C MET A 89 13.57 6.95 7.14
N ALA A 90 14.34 6.83 8.22
CA ALA A 90 14.69 7.98 9.07
C ALA A 90 15.43 9.07 8.28
N SER A 91 16.36 8.68 7.41
CA SER A 91 17.05 9.62 6.51
C SER A 91 16.08 10.29 5.53
N GLY A 92 15.13 9.54 4.96
CA GLY A 92 14.07 10.08 4.11
C GLY A 92 13.21 11.09 4.85
N ALA A 93 12.79 10.78 6.10
CA ALA A 93 12.02 11.71 6.92
C ALA A 93 12.84 13.00 7.25
N LEU A 94 14.14 12.89 7.52
CA LEU A 94 14.99 14.05 7.74
C LEU A 94 15.16 14.92 6.47
N LEU A 95 15.12 14.33 5.27
CA LEU A 95 15.17 15.09 4.02
C LEU A 95 13.93 15.97 3.78
N PHE A 96 12.80 15.70 4.43
CA PHE A 96 11.64 16.59 4.40
C PHE A 96 11.92 17.94 5.05
N ILE A 97 12.86 18.01 6.02
CA ILE A 97 13.21 19.26 6.71
C ILE A 97 13.83 20.27 5.73
N PRO A 98 14.94 20.00 5.03
CA PRO A 98 15.46 20.93 4.03
C PRO A 98 14.49 21.15 2.87
N ALA A 99 13.68 20.15 2.49
CA ALA A 99 12.65 20.31 1.46
C ALA A 99 11.60 21.37 1.85
N ALA A 100 11.13 21.31 3.10
CA ALA A 100 10.18 22.26 3.66
C ALA A 100 10.77 23.67 3.82
N LEU A 101 12.01 23.78 4.29
CA LEU A 101 12.67 25.06 4.52
C LEU A 101 13.13 25.74 3.21
N SER A 102 13.45 24.96 2.16
CA SER A 102 13.84 25.49 0.83
C SER A 102 12.65 25.64 -0.11
N HIS A 103 11.46 25.21 0.31
CA HIS A 103 10.23 25.21 -0.51
C HIS A 103 10.45 24.56 -1.89
N THR A 104 11.22 23.45 -1.93
CA THR A 104 11.66 22.84 -3.18
C THR A 104 10.94 21.50 -3.40
N PHE A 105 10.01 21.44 -4.38
CA PHE A 105 9.22 20.24 -4.68
C PHE A 105 10.09 19.02 -5.02
N GLY A 106 11.17 19.21 -5.79
CA GLY A 106 12.10 18.12 -6.13
C GLY A 106 12.75 17.45 -4.91
N LEU A 107 13.02 18.20 -3.83
CA LEU A 107 13.52 17.63 -2.57
C LEU A 107 12.45 16.83 -1.83
N PHE A 108 11.17 17.24 -1.88
CA PHE A 108 10.08 16.42 -1.36
C PHE A 108 9.96 15.10 -2.09
N LEU A 109 10.09 15.11 -3.43
CA LEU A 109 10.08 13.87 -4.23
C LEU A 109 11.27 12.97 -3.88
N LEU A 110 12.47 13.53 -3.73
CA LEU A 110 13.64 12.76 -3.31
C LEU A 110 13.43 12.13 -1.92
N ALA A 111 12.93 12.91 -0.97
CA ALA A 111 12.63 12.44 0.39
C ALA A 111 11.62 11.28 0.38
N LEU A 112 10.57 11.37 -0.44
CA LEU A 112 9.57 10.32 -0.65
C LEU A 112 10.16 9.06 -1.28
N PHE A 113 11.06 9.20 -2.26
CA PHE A 113 11.76 8.07 -2.86
C PHE A 113 12.63 7.34 -1.85
N VAL A 114 13.35 8.08 -1.01
CA VAL A 114 14.18 7.50 0.07
C VAL A 114 13.31 6.82 1.12
N LEU A 115 12.17 7.42 1.52
CA LEU A 115 11.21 6.80 2.42
C LEU A 115 10.65 5.49 1.83
N GLY A 116 10.21 5.51 0.56
CA GLY A 116 9.70 4.33 -0.15
C GLY A 116 10.78 3.24 -0.29
N THR A 117 12.03 3.61 -0.53
CA THR A 117 13.19 2.69 -0.55
C THR A 117 13.36 2.00 0.80
N GLY A 118 13.39 2.76 1.89
CA GLY A 118 13.51 2.21 3.25
C GLY A 118 12.35 1.29 3.60
N LEU A 119 11.13 1.66 3.20
CA LEU A 119 9.94 0.86 3.41
C LEU A 119 9.96 -0.45 2.60
N THR A 120 10.48 -0.42 1.37
CA THR A 120 10.69 -1.62 0.54
C THR A 120 11.63 -2.61 1.24
N ILE A 121 12.76 -2.14 1.75
CA ILE A 121 13.72 -2.96 2.51
C ILE A 121 13.02 -3.59 3.72
N LEU A 122 12.31 -2.76 4.46
CA LEU A 122 11.70 -3.13 5.73
C LEU A 122 10.59 -4.17 5.54
N GLN A 123 9.72 -4.00 4.54
CA GLN A 123 8.66 -4.96 4.23
C GLN A 123 9.22 -6.29 3.70
N THR A 124 10.25 -6.24 2.85
CA THR A 124 10.90 -7.44 2.32
C THR A 124 11.55 -8.25 3.45
N ALA A 125 12.10 -7.56 4.47
CA ALA A 125 12.68 -8.21 5.63
C ALA A 125 11.62 -8.70 6.63
N ALA A 126 10.55 -7.95 6.88
CA ALA A 126 9.54 -8.26 7.91
C ALA A 126 8.55 -9.35 7.50
N ASN A 127 8.17 -9.44 6.24
CA ASN A 127 7.17 -10.40 5.77
C ASN A 127 7.53 -11.86 6.09
N PRO A 128 8.78 -12.34 5.88
CA PRO A 128 9.17 -13.69 6.25
C PRO A 128 9.07 -13.97 7.75
N TYR A 129 9.28 -12.97 8.61
CA TYR A 129 9.13 -13.16 10.06
C TYR A 129 7.72 -13.59 10.45
N ILE A 130 6.68 -13.00 9.82
CA ILE A 130 5.28 -13.36 10.12
C ILE A 130 5.01 -14.83 9.82
N VAL A 131 5.59 -15.34 8.75
CA VAL A 131 5.40 -16.74 8.35
C VAL A 131 6.19 -17.68 9.26
N CYS A 132 7.41 -17.31 9.65
CA CYS A 132 8.32 -18.15 10.41
C CYS A 132 8.08 -18.12 11.92
N ILE A 133 7.51 -17.05 12.47
CA ILE A 133 7.20 -16.94 13.90
C ILE A 133 5.89 -17.69 14.22
N GLY A 134 5.99 -18.93 14.62
CA GLY A 134 4.86 -19.76 15.06
C GLY A 134 4.42 -20.82 14.04
N PRO A 135 3.33 -21.57 14.34
CA PRO A 135 2.86 -22.69 13.52
C PRO A 135 2.48 -22.25 12.09
N ARG A 136 2.82 -23.06 11.09
CA ARG A 136 2.51 -22.76 9.66
C ARG A 136 1.01 -22.64 9.42
N GLU A 137 0.20 -23.43 10.12
CA GLU A 137 -1.27 -23.47 10.00
C GLU A 137 -1.92 -22.12 10.33
N SER A 138 -1.32 -21.34 11.23
CA SER A 138 -1.82 -20.01 11.63
C SER A 138 -1.16 -18.83 10.90
N ALA A 139 -0.30 -19.09 9.90
CA ALA A 139 0.39 -18.03 9.17
C ALA A 139 -0.56 -17.04 8.49
N ALA A 140 -1.62 -17.55 7.82
CA ALA A 140 -2.63 -16.71 7.16
C ALA A 140 -3.34 -15.78 8.15
N MET A 141 -3.68 -16.27 9.32
CA MET A 141 -4.30 -15.46 10.39
C MET A 141 -3.35 -14.36 10.86
N ARG A 142 -2.05 -14.67 11.06
CA ARG A 142 -1.05 -13.67 11.45
C ARG A 142 -0.89 -12.59 10.38
N ILE A 143 -0.83 -12.96 9.10
CA ILE A 143 -0.77 -12.01 7.98
C ILE A 143 -1.99 -11.09 7.98
N SER A 144 -3.19 -11.65 8.19
CA SER A 144 -4.43 -10.86 8.25
C SER A 144 -4.43 -9.91 9.45
N CYS A 145 -3.96 -10.34 10.63
CA CYS A 145 -3.82 -9.46 11.79
C CYS A 145 -2.86 -8.30 11.50
N MET A 146 -1.72 -8.57 10.84
CA MET A 146 -0.80 -7.51 10.44
C MET A 146 -1.44 -6.56 9.40
N GLY A 147 -2.29 -7.07 8.52
CA GLY A 147 -3.10 -6.26 7.60
C GLY A 147 -4.03 -5.29 8.34
N VAL A 148 -4.75 -5.78 9.36
CA VAL A 148 -5.60 -4.92 10.22
C VAL A 148 -4.77 -3.84 10.92
N VAL A 149 -3.59 -4.18 11.46
CA VAL A 149 -2.69 -3.20 12.10
C VAL A 149 -2.21 -2.14 11.10
N ASN A 150 -1.81 -2.56 9.90
CA ASN A 150 -1.37 -1.66 8.84
C ASN A 150 -2.49 -0.69 8.40
N LYS A 151 -3.69 -1.20 8.15
CA LYS A 151 -4.83 -0.36 7.74
C LYS A 151 -5.40 0.46 8.89
N GLY A 152 -5.31 -0.04 10.12
CA GLY A 152 -5.61 0.72 11.34
C GLY A 152 -4.69 1.93 11.51
N ALA A 153 -3.39 1.79 11.22
CA ALA A 153 -2.48 2.93 11.14
C ALA A 153 -2.92 3.92 10.05
N GLY A 154 -3.30 3.41 8.87
CA GLY A 154 -3.82 4.22 7.77
C GLY A 154 -5.13 4.95 8.11
N PHE A 155 -5.93 4.42 9.03
CA PHE A 155 -7.09 5.12 9.58
C PHE A 155 -6.69 6.28 10.51
N ILE A 156 -5.68 6.06 11.36
CA ILE A 156 -5.27 7.03 12.38
C ILE A 156 -4.44 8.18 11.78
N VAL A 157 -3.54 7.89 10.84
CA VAL A 157 -2.55 8.86 10.38
C VAL A 157 -3.14 10.11 9.73
N PRO A 158 -4.17 10.04 8.85
CA PRO A 158 -4.73 11.25 8.27
C PRO A 158 -5.45 12.11 9.31
N LEU A 159 -6.06 11.50 10.36
CA LEU A 159 -6.66 12.22 11.47
C LEU A 159 -5.62 13.02 12.26
N VAL A 160 -4.51 12.37 12.62
CA VAL A 160 -3.41 13.01 13.35
C VAL A 160 -2.75 14.09 12.49
N PHE A 161 -2.47 13.80 11.22
CA PHE A 161 -1.85 14.75 10.30
C PHE A 161 -2.76 15.95 10.04
N SER A 162 -4.05 15.74 9.82
CA SER A 162 -5.02 16.80 9.62
C SER A 162 -5.10 17.71 10.85
N ALA A 163 -5.21 17.14 12.03
CA ALA A 163 -5.26 17.91 13.27
C ALA A 163 -3.98 18.71 13.56
N TRP A 164 -2.82 18.20 13.13
CA TRP A 164 -1.51 18.83 13.40
C TRP A 164 -1.10 19.82 12.31
N VAL A 165 -1.25 19.44 11.04
CA VAL A 165 -0.67 20.15 9.88
C VAL A 165 -1.70 20.95 9.10
N LEU A 166 -2.94 20.39 8.93
CA LEU A 166 -3.97 20.99 8.07
C LEU A 166 -4.86 21.99 8.80
N THR A 167 -4.66 22.22 10.08
CA THR A 167 -5.46 23.20 10.83
C THR A 167 -5.31 24.59 10.21
N GLY A 168 -6.46 25.26 9.93
CA GLY A 168 -6.49 26.59 9.33
C GLY A 168 -6.14 26.65 7.85
N MET A 169 -6.30 25.54 7.11
CA MET A 169 -6.10 25.49 5.65
C MET A 169 -7.11 26.34 4.88
N ASP A 170 -8.25 26.73 5.48
CA ASP A 170 -9.23 27.62 4.87
C ASP A 170 -8.65 28.99 4.50
N ALA A 171 -7.58 29.42 5.19
CA ALA A 171 -6.84 30.63 4.87
C ALA A 171 -5.96 30.52 3.60
N PHE A 172 -5.78 29.31 3.06
CA PHE A 172 -4.92 29.03 1.91
C PHE A 172 -5.72 28.55 0.69
N THR A 173 -6.99 28.93 0.61
CA THR A 173 -7.79 28.70 -0.62
C THR A 173 -7.25 29.55 -1.76
N PRO A 174 -7.45 29.14 -3.05
CA PRO A 174 -7.02 29.93 -4.20
C PRO A 174 -7.57 31.37 -4.17
N GLU A 175 -8.80 31.52 -3.69
CA GLU A 175 -9.48 32.84 -3.56
C GLU A 175 -8.82 33.71 -2.48
N ALA A 176 -8.38 33.10 -1.35
CA ALA A 176 -7.70 33.83 -0.28
C ALA A 176 -6.26 34.20 -0.70
N LEU A 177 -5.54 33.29 -1.34
CA LEU A 177 -4.19 33.53 -1.84
C LEU A 177 -4.14 34.57 -2.98
N ALA A 178 -5.20 34.67 -3.77
CA ALA A 178 -5.30 35.70 -4.82
C ALA A 178 -5.42 37.13 -4.27
N GLN A 179 -5.74 37.32 -2.98
CA GLN A 179 -5.81 38.62 -2.32
C GLN A 179 -4.45 39.08 -1.76
N PHE A 180 -3.47 38.19 -1.68
CA PHE A 180 -2.14 38.53 -1.18
C PHE A 180 -1.27 39.16 -2.28
N SER A 181 -0.37 40.05 -1.88
CA SER A 181 0.73 40.46 -2.75
C SER A 181 1.68 39.27 -2.98
N GLU A 182 2.47 39.29 -4.05
CA GLU A 182 3.44 38.24 -4.36
C GLU A 182 4.37 37.91 -3.18
N LEU A 183 4.83 38.93 -2.45
CA LEU A 183 5.70 38.75 -1.29
C LEU A 183 4.97 38.07 -0.11
N GLU A 184 3.75 38.50 0.19
CA GLU A 184 2.91 37.92 1.24
C GLU A 184 2.53 36.47 0.90
N ARG A 185 2.18 36.21 -0.36
CA ARG A 185 1.85 34.86 -0.85
C ARG A 185 3.05 33.91 -0.68
N THR A 186 4.23 34.31 -1.11
CA THR A 186 5.46 33.49 -0.97
C THR A 186 5.74 33.23 0.51
N ALA A 187 5.70 34.23 1.37
CA ALA A 187 5.93 34.07 2.80
C ALA A 187 4.87 33.14 3.46
N ALA A 188 3.61 33.24 3.05
CA ALA A 188 2.55 32.38 3.55
C ALA A 188 2.75 30.90 3.15
N LEU A 189 3.13 30.63 1.90
CA LEU A 189 3.40 29.29 1.41
C LEU A 189 4.68 28.67 2.01
N GLU A 190 5.73 29.47 2.25
CA GLU A 190 6.92 29.06 2.98
C GLU A 190 6.57 28.67 4.43
N GLN A 191 5.77 29.50 5.10
CA GLN A 191 5.30 29.20 6.46
C GLN A 191 4.44 27.93 6.49
N LEU A 192 3.59 27.73 5.47
CA LEU A 192 2.79 26.53 5.32
C LEU A 192 3.68 25.29 5.18
N SER A 193 4.66 25.31 4.28
CA SER A 193 5.61 24.22 4.08
C SER A 193 6.40 23.90 5.34
N ALA A 194 6.79 24.93 6.13
CA ALA A 194 7.51 24.76 7.39
C ALA A 194 6.72 23.96 8.45
N ARG A 195 5.39 23.86 8.34
CA ARG A 195 4.55 23.02 9.24
C ARG A 195 4.93 21.54 9.15
N LEU A 196 5.52 21.09 8.06
CA LEU A 196 6.00 19.69 7.90
C LEU A 196 7.25 19.38 8.73
N VAL A 197 8.02 20.37 9.15
CA VAL A 197 9.29 20.16 9.87
C VAL A 197 9.08 19.36 11.16
N GLN A 198 8.14 19.76 11.99
CA GLN A 198 7.92 19.09 13.29
C GLN A 198 7.42 17.64 13.15
N PRO A 199 6.36 17.34 12.35
CA PRO A 199 5.90 15.96 12.16
C PRO A 199 6.96 15.03 11.58
N TYR A 200 7.72 15.49 10.59
CA TYR A 200 8.76 14.67 9.97
C TYR A 200 10.00 14.49 10.86
N LEU A 201 10.34 15.50 11.67
CA LEU A 201 11.36 15.35 12.70
C LEU A 201 10.93 14.33 13.77
N ALA A 202 9.67 14.41 14.24
CA ALA A 202 9.12 13.44 15.19
C ALA A 202 9.14 12.02 14.59
N MET A 203 8.73 11.86 13.33
CA MET A 203 8.79 10.59 12.62
C MET A 203 10.22 10.06 12.51
N ALA A 204 11.19 10.90 12.17
CA ALA A 204 12.62 10.51 12.09
C ALA A 204 13.13 10.03 13.44
N VAL A 205 12.78 10.71 14.54
CA VAL A 205 13.16 10.31 15.90
C VAL A 205 12.52 8.96 16.25
N VAL A 206 11.24 8.76 15.99
CA VAL A 206 10.54 7.48 16.25
C VAL A 206 11.19 6.34 15.45
N LEU A 207 11.49 6.55 14.17
CA LEU A 207 12.17 5.56 13.33
C LEU A 207 13.57 5.24 13.85
N ALA A 208 14.34 6.25 14.30
CA ALA A 208 15.66 6.04 14.89
C ALA A 208 15.57 5.28 16.23
N LEU A 209 14.61 5.60 17.08
CA LEU A 209 14.38 4.86 18.33
C LEU A 209 13.97 3.39 18.04
N LEU A 210 13.13 3.17 17.04
CA LEU A 210 12.73 1.83 16.63
C LEU A 210 13.91 1.05 16.03
N LEU A 211 14.80 1.71 15.27
CA LEU A 211 16.07 1.11 14.81
C LEU A 211 16.93 0.64 15.99
N LEU A 212 17.12 1.50 17.01
CA LEU A 212 17.85 1.14 18.22
C LEU A 212 17.16 0.00 18.95
N TYR A 213 15.85 0.02 19.07
CA TYR A 213 15.10 -1.06 19.70
C TYR A 213 15.28 -2.40 18.95
N VAL A 214 15.19 -2.41 17.63
CA VAL A 214 15.46 -3.60 16.79
C VAL A 214 16.91 -4.06 16.95
N ARG A 215 17.87 -3.13 17.07
CA ARG A 215 19.31 -3.42 17.27
C ARG A 215 19.55 -4.22 18.54
N PHE A 216 18.85 -3.90 19.63
CA PHE A 216 19.03 -4.53 20.94
C PHE A 216 17.95 -5.59 21.26
N SER A 217 16.98 -5.79 20.36
CA SER A 217 15.89 -6.76 20.56
C SER A 217 16.38 -8.20 20.43
N PRO A 218 15.72 -9.17 21.09
CA PRO A 218 16.02 -10.60 20.99
C PRO A 218 15.43 -11.22 19.70
N LEU A 219 15.24 -10.46 18.62
CA LEU A 219 14.76 -11.01 17.35
C LEU A 219 15.74 -12.08 16.84
N PRO A 220 15.28 -13.31 16.59
CA PRO A 220 16.12 -14.35 16.02
C PRO A 220 16.51 -13.96 14.58
N GLU A 221 17.75 -14.26 14.18
CA GLU A 221 18.10 -14.19 12.77
C GLU A 221 17.35 -15.31 12.03
N LEU A 222 16.59 -14.94 10.98
CA LEU A 222 15.91 -15.93 10.17
C LEU A 222 16.93 -16.64 9.29
N GLN A 223 17.21 -17.89 9.60
CA GLN A 223 17.82 -18.81 8.65
C GLN A 223 16.67 -19.43 7.85
N LEU A 224 16.35 -18.84 6.70
CA LEU A 224 15.52 -19.54 5.74
C LEU A 224 16.31 -20.79 5.33
N GLU A 225 15.82 -21.97 5.72
CA GLU A 225 16.38 -23.24 5.28
C GLU A 225 16.49 -23.20 3.74
N GLN A 226 17.68 -22.92 3.25
CA GLN A 226 18.06 -23.37 1.94
C GLN A 226 17.93 -24.89 2.02
N ASP A 227 16.97 -25.43 1.28
CA ASP A 227 16.66 -26.87 1.25
C ASP A 227 17.93 -27.68 1.47
N SER A 228 17.97 -28.48 2.54
CA SER A 228 19.10 -29.32 2.95
C SER A 228 19.45 -30.41 1.92
N GLN A 229 18.74 -30.44 0.80
CA GLN A 229 19.03 -31.33 -0.35
C GLN A 229 20.00 -30.74 -1.38
N ALA A 230 20.41 -29.45 -1.24
CA ALA A 230 21.39 -28.84 -2.15
C ALA A 230 22.85 -29.01 -1.71
N LYS A 231 23.13 -29.74 -0.63
CA LYS A 231 24.51 -29.93 -0.11
C LYS A 231 25.33 -31.03 -0.80
N SER A 232 24.86 -31.64 -1.87
CA SER A 232 25.57 -32.72 -2.55
C SER A 232 25.81 -32.50 -4.05
N CYS A 233 25.98 -31.29 -4.53
CA CYS A 233 26.62 -31.04 -5.80
C CYS A 233 27.35 -29.69 -5.74
N ASP A 234 28.66 -29.79 -5.67
CA ASP A 234 29.61 -28.73 -6.00
C ASP A 234 29.29 -28.22 -7.40
N SER A 235 29.24 -26.92 -7.59
CA SER A 235 28.98 -26.18 -8.81
C SER A 235 27.54 -25.73 -9.09
N LEU A 236 27.45 -24.39 -9.29
CA LEU A 236 26.34 -23.61 -9.83
C LEU A 236 25.26 -23.20 -8.81
N VAL A 237 25.43 -21.98 -8.29
CA VAL A 237 24.29 -21.16 -7.82
C VAL A 237 23.14 -21.37 -8.80
N PRO A 238 21.96 -21.86 -8.38
CA PRO A 238 20.84 -21.99 -9.29
C PRO A 238 20.54 -20.57 -9.80
N ARG A 239 20.88 -20.29 -11.05
CA ARG A 239 20.35 -19.11 -11.73
C ARG A 239 18.84 -19.22 -11.58
N THR A 240 18.25 -18.36 -10.77
CA THR A 240 16.81 -18.25 -10.59
C THR A 240 16.24 -18.05 -11.98
N ASP A 241 15.70 -19.11 -12.56
CA ASP A 241 15.24 -19.06 -13.95
C ASP A 241 13.90 -18.33 -13.99
N TRP A 242 13.99 -17.00 -14.08
CA TRP A 242 12.82 -16.13 -14.24
C TRP A 242 11.95 -16.51 -15.43
N ARG A 243 12.56 -17.19 -16.44
CA ARG A 243 11.82 -17.66 -17.60
C ARG A 243 10.89 -18.81 -17.27
N ALA A 244 11.26 -19.65 -16.29
CA ALA A 244 10.42 -20.76 -15.88
C ALA A 244 9.07 -20.31 -15.31
N ILE A 245 9.00 -19.12 -14.65
CA ILE A 245 7.73 -18.61 -14.10
C ILE A 245 6.75 -18.18 -15.19
N LEU A 246 7.26 -17.81 -16.38
CA LEU A 246 6.43 -17.41 -17.51
C LEU A 246 5.55 -18.57 -18.04
N ALA A 247 5.90 -19.82 -17.72
CA ALA A 247 5.10 -20.99 -18.07
C ALA A 247 3.85 -21.15 -17.18
N TYR A 248 3.74 -20.39 -16.10
CA TYR A 248 2.65 -20.49 -15.11
C TYR A 248 1.70 -19.28 -15.18
N PRO A 249 0.62 -19.35 -16.00
CA PRO A 249 -0.32 -18.25 -16.20
C PRO A 249 -0.90 -17.69 -14.91
N GLN A 250 -1.23 -18.57 -13.94
CA GLN A 250 -1.82 -18.13 -12.66
C GLN A 250 -0.93 -17.17 -11.86
N ALA A 251 0.40 -17.33 -11.94
CA ALA A 251 1.34 -16.45 -11.26
C ALA A 251 1.45 -15.09 -11.98
N ILE A 252 1.53 -15.10 -13.30
CA ILE A 252 1.60 -13.88 -14.13
C ILE A 252 0.31 -13.06 -13.99
N LEU A 253 -0.84 -13.73 -14.15
CA LEU A 253 -2.15 -13.09 -14.00
C LEU A 253 -2.39 -12.63 -12.56
N GLY A 254 -1.88 -13.36 -11.56
CA GLY A 254 -1.90 -12.95 -10.16
C GLY A 254 -1.10 -11.66 -9.94
N ALA A 255 0.10 -11.55 -10.51
CA ALA A 255 0.91 -10.33 -10.44
C ALA A 255 0.22 -9.15 -11.14
N LEU A 256 -0.37 -9.36 -12.32
CA LEU A 256 -1.15 -8.34 -13.02
C LEU A 256 -2.40 -7.94 -12.19
N THR A 257 -3.06 -8.90 -11.55
CA THR A 257 -4.21 -8.63 -10.68
C THR A 257 -3.79 -7.79 -9.48
N LEU A 258 -2.64 -8.09 -8.85
CA LEU A 258 -2.11 -7.26 -7.76
C LEU A 258 -1.69 -5.87 -8.24
N PHE A 259 -1.14 -5.75 -9.44
CA PHE A 259 -0.85 -4.45 -10.04
C PHE A 259 -2.12 -3.58 -10.18
N MET A 260 -3.18 -4.15 -10.75
CA MET A 260 -4.47 -3.47 -10.89
C MET A 260 -5.12 -3.17 -9.54
N TYR A 261 -5.04 -4.12 -8.60
CA TYR A 261 -5.58 -3.97 -7.25
C TYR A 261 -4.88 -2.85 -6.47
N ILE A 262 -3.53 -2.87 -6.41
CA ILE A 262 -2.78 -1.84 -5.66
C ILE A 262 -3.01 -0.46 -6.27
N GLY A 263 -3.10 -0.37 -7.60
CA GLY A 263 -3.47 0.88 -8.25
C GLY A 263 -4.85 1.38 -7.85
N ALA A 264 -5.85 0.50 -7.82
CA ALA A 264 -7.20 0.85 -7.38
C ALA A 264 -7.23 1.23 -5.89
N GLU A 265 -6.50 0.51 -5.04
CA GLU A 265 -6.38 0.79 -3.61
C GLU A 265 -5.75 2.17 -3.35
N VAL A 266 -4.64 2.48 -4.03
CA VAL A 266 -3.92 3.75 -3.89
C VAL A 266 -4.74 4.90 -4.46
N ILE A 267 -5.41 4.73 -5.62
CA ILE A 267 -6.35 5.72 -6.12
C ILE A 267 -7.42 6.01 -5.06
N ALA A 268 -8.07 4.97 -4.52
CA ALA A 268 -9.13 5.16 -3.53
C ALA A 268 -8.65 5.84 -2.24
N GLY A 269 -7.41 5.57 -1.79
CA GLY A 269 -6.86 6.14 -0.56
C GLY A 269 -6.24 7.52 -0.73
N ASP A 270 -5.49 7.74 -1.82
CA ASP A 270 -4.69 8.94 -1.99
C ASP A 270 -5.42 10.03 -2.81
N SER A 271 -6.39 9.68 -3.69
CA SER A 271 -7.13 10.67 -4.46
C SER A 271 -8.35 11.25 -3.74
N ILE A 272 -8.88 10.55 -2.71
CA ILE A 272 -10.10 10.97 -2.02
C ILE A 272 -9.96 12.36 -1.38
N GLY A 273 -8.78 12.69 -0.85
CA GLY A 273 -8.48 14.01 -0.29
C GLY A 273 -8.51 15.10 -1.36
N LEU A 274 -7.90 14.86 -2.54
CA LEU A 274 -7.91 15.81 -3.66
C LEU A 274 -9.32 15.99 -4.24
N TYR A 275 -10.08 14.91 -4.37
CA TYR A 275 -11.45 14.99 -4.87
C TYR A 275 -12.36 15.69 -3.85
N GLY A 276 -12.18 15.45 -2.54
CA GLY A 276 -12.87 16.19 -1.48
C GLY A 276 -12.54 17.68 -1.52
N GLN A 277 -11.29 18.04 -1.75
CA GLN A 277 -10.87 19.44 -1.94
C GLN A 277 -11.56 20.08 -3.17
N HIS A 278 -11.64 19.35 -4.30
CA HIS A 278 -12.37 19.79 -5.49
C HIS A 278 -13.86 20.04 -5.19
N LEU A 279 -14.49 19.17 -4.41
CA LEU A 279 -15.88 19.31 -3.95
C LEU A 279 -16.05 20.29 -2.77
N LYS A 280 -14.99 21.00 -2.38
CA LYS A 280 -14.98 21.99 -1.27
C LYS A 280 -15.39 21.42 0.08
N VAL A 281 -15.07 20.14 0.34
CA VAL A 281 -15.24 19.54 1.67
C VAL A 281 -14.22 20.16 2.63
N ALA A 282 -14.68 20.73 3.73
CA ALA A 282 -13.84 21.48 4.68
C ALA A 282 -12.71 20.61 5.27
N GLU A 283 -13.02 19.37 5.64
CA GLU A 283 -12.08 18.44 6.27
C GLU A 283 -11.53 17.39 5.29
N PHE A 284 -11.11 17.81 4.09
CA PHE A 284 -10.63 16.91 3.04
C PHE A 284 -9.44 16.04 3.49
N GLY A 285 -8.63 16.49 4.43
CA GLY A 285 -7.45 15.78 4.91
C GLY A 285 -7.75 14.48 5.67
N ILE A 286 -8.95 14.35 6.26
CA ILE A 286 -9.35 13.13 6.99
C ILE A 286 -10.01 12.08 6.09
N LEU A 287 -10.31 12.40 4.83
CA LEU A 287 -11.11 11.52 3.96
C LEU A 287 -10.44 10.17 3.71
N THR A 288 -9.12 10.11 3.65
CA THR A 288 -8.37 8.84 3.57
C THR A 288 -8.70 7.91 4.75
N SER A 289 -8.99 8.47 5.94
CA SER A 289 -9.38 7.65 7.10
C SER A 289 -10.72 6.92 6.88
N TYR A 290 -11.67 7.51 6.13
CA TYR A 290 -12.90 6.80 5.78
C TYR A 290 -12.62 5.58 4.92
N THR A 291 -11.79 5.71 3.88
CA THR A 291 -11.38 4.58 3.03
C THR A 291 -10.68 3.50 3.85
N MET A 292 -9.76 3.89 4.72
CA MET A 292 -9.04 2.94 5.60
C MET A 292 -9.95 2.33 6.65
N GLY A 293 -10.90 3.06 7.20
CA GLY A 293 -11.91 2.54 8.14
C GLY A 293 -12.77 1.46 7.51
N PHE A 294 -13.30 1.70 6.30
CA PHE A 294 -14.03 0.67 5.54
C PHE A 294 -13.14 -0.53 5.19
N MET A 295 -11.85 -0.30 4.95
CA MET A 295 -10.91 -1.38 4.68
C MET A 295 -10.63 -2.25 5.92
N VAL A 296 -10.46 -1.63 7.10
CA VAL A 296 -10.36 -2.35 8.38
C VAL A 296 -11.61 -3.18 8.63
N LEU A 297 -12.81 -2.61 8.40
CA LEU A 297 -14.07 -3.33 8.51
C LEU A 297 -14.11 -4.55 7.58
N GLY A 298 -13.69 -4.38 6.33
CA GLY A 298 -13.60 -5.47 5.35
C GLY A 298 -12.65 -6.59 5.79
N TYR A 299 -11.47 -6.25 6.33
CA TYR A 299 -10.51 -7.22 6.90
C TYR A 299 -11.11 -7.98 8.09
N LEU A 300 -11.76 -7.28 9.03
CA LEU A 300 -12.38 -7.90 10.20
C LEU A 300 -13.50 -8.87 9.79
N LEU A 301 -14.36 -8.45 8.86
CA LEU A 301 -15.41 -9.32 8.31
C LEU A 301 -14.79 -10.52 7.57
N GLY A 302 -13.72 -10.33 6.81
CA GLY A 302 -13.00 -11.42 6.16
C GLY A 302 -12.45 -12.44 7.14
N ILE A 303 -11.84 -12.02 8.23
CA ILE A 303 -11.34 -12.92 9.30
C ILE A 303 -12.49 -13.73 9.93
N LEU A 304 -13.65 -13.12 10.10
CA LEU A 304 -14.82 -13.78 10.68
C LEU A 304 -15.51 -14.75 9.71
N LEU A 305 -15.63 -14.36 8.43
CA LEU A 305 -16.41 -15.09 7.43
C LEU A 305 -15.60 -16.17 6.70
N ILE A 306 -14.29 -15.93 6.49
CA ILE A 306 -13.39 -16.90 5.86
C ILE A 306 -12.67 -17.68 7.00
N PRO A 307 -12.67 -19.01 7.06
CA PRO A 307 -13.24 -20.00 6.14
C PRO A 307 -14.64 -20.50 6.51
N ARG A 308 -15.33 -19.89 7.47
CA ARG A 308 -16.56 -20.45 8.10
C ARG A 308 -17.77 -20.45 7.16
N VAL A 309 -17.93 -19.36 6.40
CA VAL A 309 -19.12 -19.12 5.57
C VAL A 309 -18.74 -18.97 4.09
N MET A 310 -17.56 -18.44 3.81
CA MET A 310 -17.16 -17.99 2.48
C MET A 310 -15.76 -18.50 2.11
N SER A 311 -15.57 -18.95 0.87
CA SER A 311 -14.26 -19.28 0.34
C SER A 311 -13.47 -18.02 -0.05
N GLN A 312 -12.14 -18.11 -0.09
CA GLN A 312 -11.28 -17.03 -0.59
C GLN A 312 -11.67 -16.57 -1.99
N ARG A 313 -12.05 -17.51 -2.87
CA ARG A 313 -12.54 -17.22 -4.23
C ARG A 313 -13.84 -16.43 -4.20
N SER A 314 -14.81 -16.84 -3.40
CA SER A 314 -16.12 -16.14 -3.29
C SER A 314 -15.91 -14.73 -2.72
N ALA A 315 -15.00 -14.57 -1.75
CA ALA A 315 -14.62 -13.28 -1.22
C ALA A 315 -14.03 -12.36 -2.31
N LEU A 316 -13.12 -12.89 -3.14
CA LEU A 316 -12.51 -12.14 -4.23
C LEU A 316 -13.53 -11.74 -5.31
N VAL A 317 -14.48 -12.62 -5.65
CA VAL A 317 -15.59 -12.28 -6.56
C VAL A 317 -16.47 -11.18 -5.96
N GLY A 318 -16.84 -11.29 -4.68
CA GLY A 318 -17.62 -10.27 -3.97
C GLY A 318 -16.89 -8.91 -3.94
N SER A 319 -15.60 -8.90 -3.63
CA SER A 319 -14.74 -7.70 -3.68
C SER A 319 -14.74 -7.04 -5.06
N ALA A 320 -14.55 -7.84 -6.12
CA ALA A 320 -14.51 -7.32 -7.49
C ALA A 320 -15.88 -6.73 -7.92
N LEU A 321 -16.97 -7.42 -7.62
CA LEU A 321 -18.32 -6.92 -7.93
C LEU A 321 -18.65 -5.65 -7.14
N ALA A 322 -18.34 -5.61 -5.85
CA ALA A 322 -18.51 -4.43 -5.02
C ALA A 322 -17.69 -3.25 -5.57
N GLY A 323 -16.44 -3.49 -5.96
CA GLY A 323 -15.58 -2.48 -6.58
C GLY A 323 -16.15 -1.92 -7.88
N LEU A 324 -16.72 -2.77 -8.76
CA LEU A 324 -17.39 -2.32 -9.97
C LEU A 324 -18.64 -1.46 -9.65
N VAL A 325 -19.47 -1.89 -8.72
CA VAL A 325 -20.68 -1.16 -8.30
C VAL A 325 -20.31 0.20 -7.71
N PHE A 326 -19.31 0.24 -6.81
CA PHE A 326 -18.91 1.50 -6.19
C PHE A 326 -18.24 2.43 -7.21
N THR A 327 -17.44 1.89 -8.14
CA THR A 327 -16.87 2.70 -9.23
C THR A 327 -17.96 3.33 -10.10
N LEU A 328 -19.00 2.57 -10.46
CA LEU A 328 -20.15 3.13 -11.18
C LEU A 328 -20.91 4.15 -10.33
N GLY A 329 -21.01 3.94 -9.02
CA GLY A 329 -21.58 4.90 -8.09
C GLY A 329 -20.81 6.22 -8.05
N ILE A 330 -19.47 6.18 -8.11
CA ILE A 330 -18.65 7.39 -8.23
C ILE A 330 -18.94 8.10 -9.56
N MET A 331 -18.92 7.36 -10.67
CA MET A 331 -19.02 7.95 -12.02
C MET A 331 -20.40 8.54 -12.34
N LEU A 332 -21.47 7.96 -11.78
CA LEU A 332 -22.86 8.29 -12.08
C LEU A 332 -23.55 9.07 -10.96
N GLY A 333 -22.94 9.14 -9.77
CA GLY A 333 -23.50 9.83 -8.61
C GLY A 333 -23.57 11.33 -8.80
N ASP A 334 -24.55 11.97 -8.17
CA ASP A 334 -24.66 13.44 -8.11
C ASP A 334 -23.70 13.95 -7.02
N GLU A 335 -22.77 14.85 -7.39
CA GLU A 335 -21.78 15.45 -6.50
C GLU A 335 -22.41 16.32 -5.40
N THR A 336 -23.65 16.74 -5.57
CA THR A 336 -24.40 17.53 -4.58
C THR A 336 -25.26 16.67 -3.64
N SER A 337 -25.53 15.42 -3.99
CA SER A 337 -26.32 14.50 -3.19
C SER A 337 -25.53 14.00 -1.98
N MET A 338 -26.18 13.99 -0.81
CA MET A 338 -25.69 13.41 0.45
C MET A 338 -26.67 12.36 1.01
N GLN A 339 -27.64 11.90 0.22
CA GLN A 339 -28.72 11.05 0.70
C GLN A 339 -28.24 9.70 1.23
N LEU A 340 -27.38 9.04 0.47
CA LEU A 340 -26.82 7.74 0.86
C LEU A 340 -25.86 7.88 2.04
N SER A 341 -25.04 8.92 2.04
CA SER A 341 -24.07 9.17 3.09
C SER A 341 -24.76 9.54 4.41
N SER A 342 -25.83 10.36 4.38
CA SER A 342 -26.64 10.65 5.56
C SER A 342 -27.24 9.38 6.15
N LEU A 343 -27.82 8.51 5.31
CA LEU A 343 -28.41 7.26 5.77
C LEU A 343 -27.40 6.33 6.47
N LEU A 344 -26.15 6.29 5.99
CA LEU A 344 -25.13 5.37 6.51
C LEU A 344 -24.27 5.96 7.61
N LEU A 345 -23.94 7.26 7.57
CA LEU A 345 -22.95 7.90 8.44
C LEU A 345 -23.61 8.65 9.63
N GLU A 346 -24.75 9.31 9.43
CA GLU A 346 -25.43 10.05 10.52
C GLU A 346 -25.81 9.19 11.72
N PRO A 347 -26.29 7.94 11.54
CA PRO A 347 -26.59 7.06 12.69
C PRO A 347 -25.34 6.72 13.52
N LEU A 348 -24.14 6.87 12.94
CA LEU A 348 -22.86 6.67 13.60
C LEU A 348 -22.30 7.95 14.21
N GLY A 349 -23.02 9.08 14.09
CA GLY A 349 -22.54 10.40 14.53
C GLY A 349 -21.45 10.99 13.63
N ILE A 350 -21.33 10.50 12.40
CA ILE A 350 -20.33 10.93 11.43
C ILE A 350 -20.99 11.89 10.43
N MET A 351 -20.30 13.01 10.13
CA MET A 351 -20.78 14.01 9.18
C MET A 351 -20.98 13.38 7.78
N PRO A 352 -22.11 13.60 7.12
CA PRO A 352 -22.35 13.12 5.77
C PRO A 352 -21.41 13.79 4.76
N LEU A 353 -21.08 13.02 3.72
CA LEU A 353 -20.22 13.43 2.61
C LEU A 353 -21.03 13.43 1.30
N PRO A 354 -20.60 14.12 0.24
CA PRO A 354 -21.12 13.89 -1.11
C PRO A 354 -21.09 12.39 -1.45
N ASP A 355 -22.20 11.87 -2.01
CA ASP A 355 -22.36 10.44 -2.26
C ASP A 355 -21.23 9.82 -3.11
N PRO A 356 -20.64 10.50 -4.14
CA PRO A 356 -19.48 9.98 -4.85
C PRO A 356 -18.24 9.79 -3.95
N LEU A 357 -18.02 10.63 -2.94
CA LEU A 357 -16.94 10.46 -1.96
C LEU A 357 -17.21 9.26 -1.04
N LEU A 358 -18.47 9.02 -0.67
CA LEU A 358 -18.82 7.83 0.08
C LEU A 358 -18.55 6.55 -0.73
N TYR A 359 -18.94 6.51 -2.02
CA TYR A 359 -18.62 5.37 -2.89
C TYR A 359 -17.10 5.17 -3.02
N LEU A 360 -16.33 6.26 -3.12
CA LEU A 360 -14.87 6.21 -3.17
C LEU A 360 -14.28 5.64 -1.86
N ALA A 361 -14.80 6.06 -0.71
CA ALA A 361 -14.42 5.49 0.58
C ALA A 361 -14.78 3.99 0.71
N LEU A 362 -15.97 3.59 0.21
CA LEU A 362 -16.43 2.19 0.19
C LEU A 362 -15.55 1.28 -0.67
N LEU A 363 -14.77 1.82 -1.62
CA LEU A 363 -13.75 1.04 -2.33
C LEU A 363 -12.72 0.45 -1.36
N GLY A 364 -12.47 1.08 -0.21
CA GLY A 364 -11.65 0.48 0.85
C GLY A 364 -12.19 -0.88 1.30
N PHE A 365 -13.50 -1.00 1.50
CA PHE A 365 -14.15 -2.28 1.82
C PHE A 365 -14.00 -3.30 0.68
N ALA A 366 -14.22 -2.90 -0.56
CA ALA A 366 -14.06 -3.76 -1.73
C ALA A 366 -12.61 -4.26 -1.88
N ASN A 367 -11.63 -3.45 -1.53
CA ASN A 367 -10.20 -3.76 -1.66
C ASN A 367 -9.66 -4.66 -0.54
N ALA A 368 -10.31 -4.72 0.63
CA ALA A 368 -9.76 -5.36 1.83
C ALA A 368 -9.35 -6.82 1.63
N LEU A 369 -10.14 -7.62 0.92
CA LEU A 369 -9.92 -9.06 0.79
C LEU A 369 -9.13 -9.46 -0.46
N VAL A 370 -8.78 -8.52 -1.33
CA VAL A 370 -8.10 -8.83 -2.60
C VAL A 370 -6.68 -9.33 -2.35
N TRP A 371 -5.88 -8.59 -1.56
CA TRP A 371 -4.50 -8.99 -1.25
C TRP A 371 -4.41 -10.38 -0.62
N PRO A 372 -5.13 -10.68 0.50
CA PRO A 372 -5.02 -11.99 1.15
C PRO A 372 -5.58 -13.14 0.30
N ALA A 373 -6.50 -12.87 -0.64
CA ALA A 373 -7.08 -13.90 -1.50
C ALA A 373 -6.23 -14.22 -2.73
N VAL A 374 -5.59 -13.23 -3.35
CA VAL A 374 -4.79 -13.42 -4.57
C VAL A 374 -3.50 -14.20 -4.29
N TRP A 375 -2.83 -13.94 -3.17
CA TRP A 375 -1.55 -14.56 -2.83
C TRP A 375 -1.58 -16.10 -2.85
N PRO A 376 -2.46 -16.78 -2.08
CA PRO A 376 -2.51 -18.24 -2.08
C PRO A 376 -2.85 -18.81 -3.46
N LEU A 377 -3.79 -18.18 -4.18
CA LEU A 377 -4.22 -18.62 -5.50
C LEU A 377 -3.10 -18.51 -6.55
N ALA A 378 -2.29 -17.47 -6.49
CA ALA A 378 -1.18 -17.26 -7.42
C ALA A 378 -0.01 -18.20 -7.15
N LEU A 379 0.25 -18.57 -5.90
CA LEU A 379 1.38 -19.40 -5.50
C LEU A 379 1.07 -20.90 -5.51
N GLU A 380 -0.18 -21.27 -5.71
CA GLU A 380 -0.62 -22.67 -5.66
C GLU A 380 0.10 -23.54 -6.69
N GLY A 381 0.74 -24.64 -6.24
CA GLY A 381 1.38 -25.62 -7.10
C GLY A 381 2.74 -25.22 -7.69
N LEU A 382 3.33 -24.09 -7.27
CA LEU A 382 4.61 -23.60 -7.84
C LEU A 382 5.86 -24.23 -7.22
N GLY A 383 5.77 -24.92 -6.06
CA GLY A 383 6.89 -25.60 -5.43
C GLY A 383 8.14 -24.70 -5.31
N ARG A 384 9.25 -25.10 -5.94
CA ARG A 384 10.53 -24.36 -5.94
C ARG A 384 10.46 -22.96 -6.57
N LEU A 385 9.45 -22.67 -7.39
CA LEU A 385 9.27 -21.35 -8.03
C LEU A 385 8.52 -20.36 -7.15
N THR A 386 8.04 -20.77 -5.97
CA THR A 386 7.28 -19.90 -5.05
C THR A 386 8.01 -18.60 -4.71
N ALA A 387 9.34 -18.66 -4.49
CA ALA A 387 10.14 -17.46 -4.18
C ALA A 387 10.16 -16.46 -5.34
N VAL A 388 10.32 -16.95 -6.58
CA VAL A 388 10.32 -16.13 -7.81
C VAL A 388 8.93 -15.52 -8.04
N ALA A 389 7.89 -16.34 -7.88
CA ALA A 389 6.51 -15.89 -8.00
C ALA A 389 6.15 -14.82 -6.95
N SER A 390 6.60 -15.00 -5.70
CA SER A 390 6.40 -14.01 -4.64
C SER A 390 7.07 -12.68 -4.98
N ALA A 391 8.29 -12.70 -5.53
CA ALA A 391 8.96 -11.49 -5.98
C ALA A 391 8.18 -10.80 -7.11
N LEU A 392 7.65 -11.58 -8.07
CA LEU A 392 6.80 -11.05 -9.14
C LEU A 392 5.52 -10.41 -8.61
N LEU A 393 4.87 -11.03 -7.62
CA LEU A 393 3.68 -10.47 -6.97
C LEU A 393 3.98 -9.14 -6.26
N ILE A 394 5.14 -9.03 -5.60
CA ILE A 394 5.58 -7.77 -4.96
C ILE A 394 5.83 -6.68 -6.01
N MET A 395 6.37 -7.01 -7.19
CA MET A 395 6.51 -6.04 -8.28
C MET A 395 5.16 -5.45 -8.71
N GLY A 396 4.05 -6.16 -8.51
CA GLY A 396 2.70 -5.65 -8.72
C GLY A 396 2.38 -4.38 -7.91
N ILE A 397 3.10 -4.09 -6.82
CA ILE A 397 2.96 -2.85 -6.05
C ILE A 397 3.21 -1.59 -6.92
N ALA A 398 3.94 -1.72 -8.04
CA ALA A 398 4.11 -0.65 -9.02
C ALA A 398 2.79 -0.11 -9.61
N GLY A 399 1.69 -0.86 -9.49
CA GLY A 399 0.35 -0.37 -9.84
C GLY A 399 -0.02 0.89 -9.07
N GLY A 400 0.39 0.99 -7.79
CA GLY A 400 0.22 2.17 -6.96
C GLY A 400 1.02 3.40 -7.41
N ALA A 401 2.06 3.20 -8.25
CA ALA A 401 2.76 4.31 -8.89
C ALA A 401 2.05 4.75 -10.19
N LEU A 402 1.79 3.79 -11.08
CA LEU A 402 1.39 4.10 -12.45
C LEU A 402 -0.09 4.47 -12.61
N LEU A 403 -1.00 3.78 -11.90
CA LEU A 403 -2.44 4.02 -12.08
C LEU A 403 -2.91 5.36 -11.47
N PRO A 404 -2.47 5.79 -10.26
CA PRO A 404 -2.77 7.13 -9.77
C PRO A 404 -2.19 8.24 -10.66
N LEU A 405 -0.97 8.04 -11.19
CA LEU A 405 -0.37 8.99 -12.12
C LEU A 405 -1.19 9.11 -13.42
N LEU A 406 -1.68 7.96 -13.94
CA LEU A 406 -2.56 7.95 -15.11
C LEU A 406 -3.90 8.65 -14.80
N TYR A 407 -4.49 8.43 -13.62
CA TYR A 407 -5.67 9.17 -13.17
C TYR A 407 -5.39 10.68 -13.16
N GLY A 408 -4.28 11.11 -12.54
CA GLY A 408 -3.87 12.52 -12.50
C GLY A 408 -3.62 13.11 -13.88
N ALA A 409 -3.06 12.34 -14.83
CA ALA A 409 -2.87 12.76 -16.21
C ALA A 409 -4.20 12.99 -16.94
N LEU A 410 -5.20 12.12 -16.72
CA LEU A 410 -6.54 12.28 -17.29
C LEU A 410 -7.20 13.56 -16.77
N VAL A 411 -7.16 13.81 -15.48
CA VAL A 411 -7.71 15.03 -14.86
C VAL A 411 -6.97 16.27 -15.36
N HIS A 412 -5.64 16.22 -15.47
CA HIS A 412 -4.83 17.32 -16.00
C HIS A 412 -5.17 17.66 -17.47
N GLN A 413 -5.57 16.66 -18.26
CA GLN A 413 -6.04 16.84 -19.65
C GLN A 413 -7.49 17.36 -19.74
N GLY A 414 -8.13 17.64 -18.61
CA GLY A 414 -9.49 18.20 -18.57
C GLY A 414 -10.60 17.14 -18.49
N VAL A 415 -10.27 15.88 -18.26
CA VAL A 415 -11.30 14.85 -17.97
C VAL A 415 -11.89 15.14 -16.59
N PRO A 416 -13.23 15.22 -16.44
CA PRO A 416 -13.86 15.41 -15.14
C PRO A 416 -13.41 14.33 -14.12
N HIS A 417 -13.21 14.70 -12.85
CA HIS A 417 -12.76 13.78 -11.80
C HIS A 417 -13.57 12.49 -11.74
N GLN A 418 -14.91 12.59 -11.74
CA GLN A 418 -15.80 11.44 -11.75
C GLN A 418 -15.56 10.49 -12.93
N SER A 419 -15.43 11.04 -14.15
CA SER A 419 -15.18 10.25 -15.35
C SER A 419 -13.79 9.60 -15.34
N ALA A 420 -12.79 10.25 -14.76
CA ALA A 420 -11.43 9.73 -14.64
C ALA A 420 -11.35 8.50 -13.75
N TYR A 421 -12.26 8.34 -12.75
CA TYR A 421 -12.38 7.10 -11.98
C TYR A 421 -12.79 5.88 -12.81
N GLY A 422 -13.23 6.07 -14.06
CA GLY A 422 -13.47 4.97 -15.00
C GLY A 422 -12.26 4.04 -15.21
N ILE A 423 -11.03 4.51 -14.92
CA ILE A 423 -9.81 3.69 -14.89
C ILE A 423 -9.91 2.50 -13.91
N LEU A 424 -10.78 2.58 -12.89
CA LEU A 424 -11.00 1.52 -11.92
C LEU A 424 -11.81 0.35 -12.49
N LEU A 425 -12.63 0.57 -13.51
CA LEU A 425 -13.43 -0.49 -14.13
C LEU A 425 -12.59 -1.64 -14.68
N PRO A 426 -11.55 -1.40 -15.52
CA PRO A 426 -10.64 -2.47 -15.95
C PRO A 426 -9.86 -3.09 -14.78
N CYS A 427 -9.56 -2.34 -13.70
CA CYS A 427 -8.91 -2.89 -12.52
C CYS A 427 -9.78 -3.94 -11.84
N TYR A 428 -11.02 -3.61 -11.50
CA TYR A 428 -11.95 -4.58 -10.90
C TYR A 428 -12.38 -5.66 -11.89
N GLY A 429 -12.45 -5.36 -13.19
CA GLY A 429 -12.65 -6.36 -14.24
C GLY A 429 -11.55 -7.42 -14.26
N MET A 430 -10.29 -7.03 -14.10
CA MET A 430 -9.15 -7.96 -14.01
C MET A 430 -9.20 -8.78 -12.72
N ILE A 431 -9.55 -8.19 -11.59
CA ILE A 431 -9.73 -8.90 -10.31
C ILE A 431 -10.84 -9.95 -10.47
N LEU A 432 -11.96 -9.59 -11.09
CA LEU A 432 -13.08 -10.51 -11.34
C LEU A 432 -12.68 -11.65 -12.28
N TYR A 433 -12.00 -11.34 -13.38
CA TYR A 433 -11.48 -12.33 -14.31
C TYR A 433 -10.56 -13.32 -13.60
N TYR A 434 -9.64 -12.83 -12.79
CA TYR A 434 -8.72 -13.68 -12.03
C TYR A 434 -9.47 -14.57 -11.03
N ALA A 435 -10.45 -14.02 -10.31
CA ALA A 435 -11.28 -14.75 -9.35
C ALA A 435 -12.10 -15.87 -9.99
N VAL A 436 -12.58 -15.69 -11.22
CA VAL A 436 -13.45 -16.67 -11.91
C VAL A 436 -12.65 -17.69 -12.72
N ALA A 437 -11.67 -17.23 -13.50
CA ALA A 437 -10.98 -18.02 -14.52
C ALA A 437 -9.45 -17.99 -14.39
N GLY A 438 -8.82 -16.83 -14.20
CA GLY A 438 -7.38 -16.65 -14.31
C GLY A 438 -6.57 -17.52 -13.36
N HIS A 439 -7.01 -17.68 -12.11
CA HIS A 439 -6.33 -18.51 -11.10
C HIS A 439 -6.33 -20.02 -11.43
N LYS A 440 -7.19 -20.48 -12.32
CA LYS A 440 -7.29 -21.90 -12.71
C LYS A 440 -6.37 -22.28 -13.85
N LEU A 441 -5.83 -21.31 -14.57
CA LEU A 441 -4.97 -21.55 -15.72
C LEU A 441 -3.60 -22.06 -15.26
N ARG A 442 -3.26 -23.29 -15.58
CA ARG A 442 -1.98 -23.94 -15.20
C ARG A 442 -0.96 -23.98 -16.34
N ALA A 443 -1.40 -23.75 -17.58
CA ALA A 443 -0.58 -23.64 -18.78
C ALA A 443 -1.22 -22.68 -19.78
N TRP A 444 -0.41 -22.05 -20.62
CA TRP A 444 -0.92 -21.27 -21.75
C TRP A 444 -1.52 -22.20 -22.80
N SER A 445 -2.63 -21.84 -23.42
CA SER A 445 -3.37 -22.67 -24.37
C SER A 445 -2.56 -23.19 -25.58
N GLY A 446 -1.43 -22.53 -25.90
CA GLY A 446 -0.50 -22.99 -26.94
C GLY A 446 0.53 -24.03 -26.48
N ALA A 447 0.85 -24.11 -25.19
CA ALA A 447 1.85 -25.03 -24.64
C ALA A 447 1.28 -26.43 -24.34
N ALA A 448 -0.03 -26.54 -24.13
CA ALA A 448 -0.71 -27.81 -23.91
C ALA A 448 -0.72 -28.69 -25.19
N ALA A 449 -0.76 -28.08 -26.38
CA ALA A 449 -0.72 -28.80 -27.66
C ALA A 449 0.65 -29.38 -27.96
N THR A 450 1.73 -28.79 -27.45
CA THR A 450 3.11 -29.27 -27.73
C THR A 450 3.52 -30.42 -26.81
N LYS A 451 2.93 -30.53 -25.60
CA LYS A 451 3.20 -31.69 -24.72
C LYS A 451 2.46 -32.97 -25.11
N ALA A 452 1.29 -32.83 -25.74
CA ALA A 452 0.49 -33.99 -26.21
C ALA A 452 1.04 -34.63 -27.51
N VAL A 453 2.11 -34.06 -28.12
CA VAL A 453 2.75 -34.58 -29.33
C VAL A 453 4.11 -35.28 -29.02
N ILE A 454 4.58 -35.22 -27.75
CA ILE A 454 5.88 -35.77 -27.33
C ILE A 454 5.73 -36.98 -26.36
N ASP A 455 4.52 -37.25 -25.84
CA ASP A 455 4.14 -38.50 -25.17
C ASP A 455 3.36 -39.40 -26.13
#